data_5737ea0d6513c62967aabf0e5670eb9c
#
_entry.id   5737ea0d6513c62967aabf0e5670eb9c
#
_cell.length_a   1.000
_cell.length_b   1.000
_cell.length_c   1.000
_cell.angle_alpha   90.00
_cell.angle_beta   90.00
_cell.angle_gamma   90.00
#
_symmetry.space_group_name_H-M   'P 1'
#
loop_
_entity.id
_entity.type
_entity.pdbx_description
1 polymer ?
#
loop_
_entity_poly.entity_id
_entity_poly.type
_entity_poly.pdbx_seq_one_letter_code
_entity_poly.pdbx_strand_id
1 'polypeptide(L)'
;LNPERLLLLSFTCPVSRFTYAGHPSRGTLYEHTNDLHDAVRRIARIADRHGQPVSWVINDQEYLNREGLMPWLLDRREKGDSILVTMELTTSPPEVDKRDAEAVLRWIGDRTRQAGFVPDGLWSLKFFESDLQAILRLPAEEFSWARNLAGSCWHQEGIDDSTWLGCPFNPYYPALWNSKAPSPPGEEQPFLMLEWLTRDINAILHGGFPATFSLDPADSNRKDAGGFSCEADALRYSLALIDETARQVAFNPTVVVNINEEARHYQTEGHDKDFMLDGMFRHFAGIAASPPPGVAVRQAACRDVWREYRLRHPSTPQTIWLARDLDWREGELPGADRSYTGRPRGDLALLFQDASLQAGFLRSRGPLPAELFDYTTRAPGQDSNEPYPPKRLPPLQLRAREMDASRGEISVRLNVHAAEDAGLCPVMLWDAPVRGDEELIEAEGCLQTARPSPAGLFLLLHLRAGANEARVRLRRPG
;
A
#
# COMPACT_ATOMS: atom_id res chain seq x y z
N LEU A 1 1.79 -3.73 -28.64
CA LEU A 1 1.53 -4.63 -27.52
C LEU A 1 1.34 -3.76 -26.30
N ASN A 2 0.09 -3.68 -25.79
CA ASN A 2 -0.14 -3.05 -24.49
C ASN A 2 0.74 -3.75 -23.45
N PRO A 3 1.52 -3.02 -22.64
CA PRO A 3 2.30 -3.65 -21.60
C PRO A 3 1.34 -4.45 -20.70
N GLU A 4 1.62 -5.72 -20.52
CA GLU A 4 0.85 -6.61 -19.66
C GLU A 4 0.81 -6.01 -18.24
N ARG A 5 -0.40 -5.75 -17.74
CA ARG A 5 -0.59 -5.26 -16.37
C ARG A 5 -0.21 -6.36 -15.39
N LEU A 6 0.24 -5.99 -14.20
CA LEU A 6 0.74 -6.91 -13.20
C LEU A 6 -0.02 -6.78 -11.88
N LEU A 7 -0.55 -7.89 -11.39
CA LEU A 7 -1.10 -8.04 -10.06
C LEU A 7 -0.21 -8.98 -9.24
N LEU A 8 0.33 -8.48 -8.15
CA LEU A 8 1.14 -9.25 -7.20
C LEU A 8 0.33 -9.51 -5.93
N LEU A 9 0.27 -10.77 -5.52
CA LEU A 9 -0.42 -11.25 -4.35
C LEU A 9 0.63 -11.66 -3.33
N SER A 10 0.81 -10.87 -2.27
CA SER A 10 1.91 -10.99 -1.33
C SER A 10 1.42 -11.29 0.09
N PHE A 11 2.30 -11.89 0.87
CA PHE A 11 2.06 -12.17 2.28
C PHE A 11 3.31 -11.85 3.10
N THR A 12 3.12 -11.05 4.15
CA THR A 12 4.17 -10.65 5.09
C THR A 12 3.85 -11.19 6.48
N CYS A 13 4.81 -11.85 7.10
CA CYS A 13 4.67 -12.41 8.43
C CYS A 13 5.80 -11.93 9.35
N PRO A 14 5.55 -10.93 10.21
CA PRO A 14 6.43 -10.65 11.32
C PRO A 14 6.52 -11.85 12.27
N VAL A 15 7.73 -12.36 12.43
CA VAL A 15 7.99 -13.49 13.35
C VAL A 15 7.99 -13.00 14.80
N SER A 16 8.32 -11.74 14.98
CA SER A 16 8.61 -11.12 16.26
C SER A 16 7.53 -10.13 16.68
N ARG A 17 7.36 -9.96 17.99
CA ARG A 17 6.50 -8.90 18.52
C ARG A 17 7.28 -7.59 18.60
N PHE A 18 6.75 -6.55 17.98
CA PHE A 18 7.28 -5.20 18.11
C PHE A 18 6.38 -4.37 19.01
N THR A 19 6.95 -3.72 20.00
CA THR A 19 6.24 -2.72 20.80
C THR A 19 7.09 -1.47 20.91
N TYR A 20 6.42 -0.33 20.87
CA TYR A 20 7.08 0.95 21.18
C TYR A 20 7.48 0.97 22.65
N ALA A 21 8.78 1.01 22.93
CA ALA A 21 9.29 1.29 24.25
C ALA A 21 10.41 2.32 24.18
N GLY A 22 10.12 3.50 24.66
CA GLY A 22 11.12 4.48 25.05
C GLY A 22 11.66 5.43 23.98
N HIS A 23 11.48 5.18 22.69
CA HIS A 23 11.83 6.14 21.65
C HIS A 23 10.73 6.22 20.59
N PRO A 24 10.26 7.40 20.19
CA PRO A 24 9.19 7.53 19.21
C PRO A 24 9.54 6.99 17.82
N SER A 25 10.79 6.68 17.58
CA SER A 25 11.26 6.22 16.29
C SER A 25 11.50 4.73 16.17
N ARG A 26 11.74 4.01 17.26
CA ARG A 26 12.07 2.58 17.21
C ARG A 26 11.63 1.88 18.47
N GLY A 27 10.66 1.01 18.30
CA GLY A 27 10.18 0.15 19.36
C GLY A 27 11.17 -0.95 19.71
N THR A 28 11.09 -1.46 20.91
CA THR A 28 12.06 -2.43 21.41
C THR A 28 11.52 -3.36 22.44
N LEU A 29 10.27 -3.73 22.43
CA LEU A 29 9.85 -4.80 23.32
C LEU A 29 9.67 -6.09 22.53
N TYR A 30 10.38 -7.08 22.98
CA TYR A 30 10.38 -8.39 22.40
C TYR A 30 10.12 -9.45 23.46
N GLU A 31 9.05 -10.16 23.31
CA GLU A 31 8.78 -11.36 24.11
C GLU A 31 8.85 -12.57 23.20
N HIS A 32 9.88 -13.36 23.35
CA HIS A 32 10.01 -14.65 22.68
C HIS A 32 9.34 -15.71 23.50
N THR A 33 8.37 -16.40 22.94
CA THR A 33 7.80 -17.58 23.55
C THR A 33 8.15 -18.82 22.70
N ASN A 34 8.30 -19.97 23.32
CA ASN A 34 8.61 -21.22 22.62
C ASN A 34 7.56 -21.60 21.57
N ASP A 35 6.33 -21.11 21.73
CA ASP A 35 5.21 -21.41 20.83
C ASP A 35 5.30 -20.62 19.51
N LEU A 36 6.14 -19.60 19.44
CA LEU A 36 6.32 -18.81 18.23
C LEU A 36 6.80 -19.66 17.05
N HIS A 37 7.69 -20.61 17.29
CA HIS A 37 8.19 -21.51 16.26
C HIS A 37 7.09 -22.40 15.69
N ASP A 38 6.16 -22.86 16.52
CA ASP A 38 5.02 -23.64 16.06
C ASP A 38 4.03 -22.81 15.27
N ALA A 39 3.77 -21.55 15.67
CA ALA A 39 2.96 -20.60 14.94
C ALA A 39 3.53 -20.34 13.54
N VAL A 40 4.82 -20.03 13.45
CA VAL A 40 5.51 -19.80 12.16
C VAL A 40 5.40 -21.01 11.23
N ARG A 41 5.64 -22.22 11.75
CA ARG A 41 5.51 -23.46 10.98
C ARG A 41 4.08 -23.77 10.56
N ARG A 42 3.11 -23.39 11.37
CA ARG A 42 1.68 -23.55 11.08
C ARG A 42 1.27 -22.62 9.93
N ILE A 43 1.66 -21.35 10.00
CA ILE A 43 1.46 -20.37 8.91
C ILE A 43 2.08 -20.89 7.61
N ALA A 44 3.32 -21.35 7.65
CA ALA A 44 4.00 -21.87 6.47
C ALA A 44 3.25 -23.06 5.85
N ARG A 45 2.73 -23.99 6.66
CA ARG A 45 1.94 -25.13 6.14
C ARG A 45 0.64 -24.68 5.46
N ILE A 46 0.01 -23.62 5.97
CA ILE A 46 -1.19 -23.05 5.32
C ILE A 46 -0.80 -22.42 3.99
N ALA A 47 0.25 -21.61 3.97
CA ALA A 47 0.74 -20.96 2.75
C ALA A 47 1.16 -21.99 1.68
N ASP A 48 1.87 -23.03 2.05
CA ASP A 48 2.32 -24.10 1.15
C ASP A 48 1.16 -24.83 0.45
N ARG A 49 0.03 -25.03 1.15
CA ARG A 49 -1.16 -25.66 0.55
C ARG A 49 -1.70 -24.89 -0.67
N HIS A 50 -1.45 -23.61 -0.72
CA HIS A 50 -1.94 -22.71 -1.77
C HIS A 50 -0.83 -22.13 -2.65
N GLY A 51 0.40 -22.59 -2.48
CA GLY A 51 1.55 -22.11 -3.24
C GLY A 51 1.92 -20.66 -2.96
N GLN A 52 1.55 -20.12 -1.78
CA GLN A 52 1.84 -18.76 -1.39
C GLN A 52 3.24 -18.65 -0.76
N PRO A 53 4.20 -17.97 -1.38
CA PRO A 53 5.48 -17.68 -0.74
C PRO A 53 5.30 -16.63 0.36
N VAL A 54 6.09 -16.75 1.42
CA VAL A 54 5.99 -15.92 2.61
C VAL A 54 7.18 -14.97 2.72
N SER A 55 6.92 -13.75 3.14
CA SER A 55 7.95 -12.78 3.50
C SER A 55 8.08 -12.73 5.02
N TRP A 56 9.07 -13.42 5.55
CA TRP A 56 9.35 -13.47 6.98
C TRP A 56 10.09 -12.23 7.42
N VAL A 57 9.55 -11.51 8.41
CA VAL A 57 10.21 -10.36 9.03
C VAL A 57 10.80 -10.82 10.36
N ILE A 58 12.13 -10.73 10.48
CA ILE A 58 12.87 -11.21 11.64
C ILE A 58 13.67 -10.07 12.28
N ASN A 59 13.90 -10.17 13.57
CA ASN A 59 14.78 -9.26 14.28
C ASN A 59 16.10 -9.96 14.68
N ASP A 60 16.93 -9.24 15.42
CA ASP A 60 18.24 -9.69 15.85
C ASP A 60 18.20 -10.94 16.76
N GLN A 61 17.14 -11.21 17.46
CA GLN A 61 17.03 -12.44 18.26
C GLN A 61 16.98 -13.69 17.39
N GLU A 62 16.22 -13.67 16.28
CA GLU A 62 16.14 -14.80 15.37
C GLU A 62 17.48 -15.09 14.69
N TYR A 63 18.11 -14.08 14.06
CA TYR A 63 19.32 -14.35 13.29
C TYR A 63 20.57 -14.52 14.13
N LEU A 64 20.58 -14.11 15.40
CA LEU A 64 21.64 -14.43 16.34
C LEU A 64 21.49 -15.82 16.95
N ASN A 65 20.30 -16.38 16.98
CA ASN A 65 20.02 -17.73 17.51
C ASN A 65 20.21 -18.80 16.43
N ARG A 66 21.43 -19.29 16.27
CA ARG A 66 21.79 -20.29 15.25
C ARG A 66 21.13 -21.65 15.43
N GLU A 67 20.71 -22.00 16.63
CA GLU A 67 20.02 -23.26 16.95
C GLU A 67 18.51 -23.15 16.86
N GLY A 68 17.99 -21.94 16.65
CA GLY A 68 16.57 -21.63 16.61
C GLY A 68 15.93 -21.78 15.25
N LEU A 69 15.18 -20.75 14.87
CA LEU A 69 14.37 -20.74 13.65
C LEU A 69 15.18 -20.51 12.37
N MET A 70 16.38 -19.92 12.48
CA MET A 70 17.15 -19.45 11.31
C MET A 70 17.49 -20.55 10.29
N PRO A 71 17.94 -21.75 10.65
CA PRO A 71 18.20 -22.81 9.68
C PRO A 71 16.96 -23.18 8.84
N TRP A 72 15.81 -23.21 9.50
CA TRP A 72 14.53 -23.49 8.83
C TRP A 72 14.12 -22.35 7.90
N LEU A 73 14.30 -21.08 8.29
CA LEU A 73 14.02 -19.93 7.43
C LEU A 73 14.90 -19.91 6.19
N LEU A 74 16.17 -20.29 6.29
CA LEU A 74 17.07 -20.43 5.15
C LEU A 74 16.59 -21.49 4.18
N ASP A 75 16.14 -22.67 4.67
CA ASP A 75 15.52 -23.71 3.82
C ASP A 75 14.24 -23.18 3.14
N ARG A 76 13.42 -22.40 3.85
CA ARG A 76 12.24 -21.77 3.28
C ARG A 76 12.58 -20.77 2.16
N ARG A 77 13.65 -20.00 2.34
CA ARG A 77 14.14 -19.04 1.35
C ARG A 77 14.53 -19.72 0.03
N GLU A 78 15.18 -20.90 0.10
CA GLU A 78 15.48 -21.71 -1.07
C GLU A 78 14.23 -22.21 -1.80
N LYS A 79 13.10 -22.30 -1.11
CA LYS A 79 11.79 -22.68 -1.65
C LYS A 79 10.97 -21.52 -2.20
N GLY A 80 11.49 -20.28 -2.13
CA GLY A 80 10.84 -19.11 -2.70
C GLY A 80 10.40 -18.05 -1.70
N ASP A 81 10.51 -18.28 -0.39
CA ASP A 81 10.22 -17.28 0.63
C ASP A 81 11.26 -16.15 0.61
N SER A 82 10.95 -15.04 1.28
CA SER A 82 11.87 -13.92 1.54
C SER A 82 12.19 -13.79 3.01
N ILE A 83 13.36 -13.24 3.33
CA ILE A 83 13.75 -12.89 4.69
C ILE A 83 14.04 -11.40 4.74
N LEU A 84 13.20 -10.64 5.43
CA LEU A 84 13.38 -9.23 5.72
C LEU A 84 13.92 -9.09 7.15
N VAL A 85 14.73 -8.08 7.39
CA VAL A 85 15.24 -7.76 8.72
C VAL A 85 14.68 -6.45 9.20
N THR A 86 14.30 -6.38 10.47
CA THR A 86 13.80 -5.15 11.06
C THR A 86 14.94 -4.26 11.56
N MET A 87 14.71 -2.95 11.51
CA MET A 87 15.59 -1.97 12.13
C MET A 87 15.34 -1.82 13.64
N GLU A 88 14.30 -2.44 14.18
CA GLU A 88 13.99 -2.48 15.61
C GLU A 88 14.84 -3.56 16.30
N LEU A 89 15.96 -3.13 16.88
CA LEU A 89 16.90 -4.03 17.55
C LEU A 89 16.56 -4.24 19.03
N THR A 90 16.61 -5.49 19.48
CA THR A 90 16.33 -5.88 20.87
C THR A 90 17.58 -6.18 21.67
N THR A 91 18.56 -6.81 21.04
CA THR A 91 19.81 -7.27 21.69
C THR A 91 21.02 -6.44 21.30
N SER A 92 20.81 -5.30 20.64
CA SER A 92 21.93 -4.44 20.23
C SER A 92 22.77 -4.02 21.44
N PRO A 93 24.09 -4.05 21.30
CA PRO A 93 24.97 -3.63 22.38
C PRO A 93 24.78 -2.13 22.70
N PRO A 94 25.10 -1.70 23.94
CA PRO A 94 24.91 -0.30 24.36
C PRO A 94 25.62 0.74 23.49
N GLU A 95 26.70 0.33 22.79
CA GLU A 95 27.45 1.19 21.90
C GLU A 95 26.75 1.52 20.58
N VAL A 96 25.69 0.80 20.23
CA VAL A 96 24.90 1.11 19.04
C VAL A 96 23.81 2.09 19.40
N ASP A 97 23.94 3.34 18.97
CA ASP A 97 22.85 4.30 19.10
C ASP A 97 21.72 3.92 18.13
N LYS A 98 20.60 3.47 18.69
CA LYS A 98 19.42 3.06 17.92
C LYS A 98 18.78 4.19 17.11
N ARG A 99 19.13 5.45 17.38
CA ARG A 99 18.69 6.63 16.61
C ARG A 99 19.58 6.88 15.38
N ASP A 100 20.79 6.32 15.38
CA ASP A 100 21.69 6.39 14.23
C ASP A 100 21.40 5.22 13.29
N ALA A 101 20.66 5.51 12.24
CA ALA A 101 20.28 4.51 11.23
C ALA A 101 21.50 3.86 10.56
N GLU A 102 22.58 4.60 10.35
CA GLU A 102 23.80 4.06 9.75
C GLU A 102 24.46 3.05 10.68
N ALA A 103 24.58 3.38 11.97
CA ALA A 103 25.13 2.46 12.98
C ALA A 103 24.29 1.18 13.09
N VAL A 104 22.95 1.33 13.10
CA VAL A 104 22.01 0.19 13.13
C VAL A 104 22.18 -0.70 11.91
N LEU A 105 22.21 -0.13 10.71
CA LEU A 105 22.33 -0.90 9.46
C LEU A 105 23.69 -1.61 9.35
N ARG A 106 24.78 -0.95 9.76
CA ARG A 106 26.12 -1.58 9.83
C ARG A 106 26.11 -2.76 10.79
N TRP A 107 25.53 -2.58 11.98
CA TRP A 107 25.42 -3.65 12.97
C TRP A 107 24.59 -4.85 12.42
N ILE A 108 23.43 -4.60 11.79
CA ILE A 108 22.62 -5.62 11.14
C ILE A 108 23.43 -6.35 10.06
N GLY A 109 24.10 -5.62 9.17
CA GLY A 109 24.91 -6.21 8.11
C GLY A 109 26.03 -7.11 8.63
N ASP A 110 26.70 -6.71 9.71
CA ASP A 110 27.72 -7.53 10.36
C ASP A 110 27.13 -8.81 10.95
N ARG A 111 25.99 -8.71 11.61
CA ARG A 111 25.36 -9.86 12.29
C ARG A 111 24.73 -10.84 11.32
N THR A 112 24.07 -10.38 10.29
CA THR A 112 23.50 -11.25 9.25
C THR A 112 24.58 -11.99 8.47
N ARG A 113 25.72 -11.32 8.18
CA ARG A 113 26.91 -11.97 7.61
C ARG A 113 27.49 -13.06 8.54
N GLN A 114 27.58 -12.80 9.84
CA GLN A 114 28.00 -13.79 10.84
C GLN A 114 27.03 -14.96 10.94
N ALA A 115 25.72 -14.70 10.74
CA ALA A 115 24.69 -15.73 10.68
C ALA A 115 24.68 -16.49 9.34
N GLY A 116 25.44 -16.07 8.36
CA GLY A 116 25.63 -16.75 7.08
C GLY A 116 24.55 -16.44 6.03
N PHE A 117 23.87 -15.30 6.10
CA PHE A 117 22.91 -14.91 5.10
C PHE A 117 22.94 -13.42 4.76
N VAL A 118 22.37 -13.07 3.61
CA VAL A 118 22.10 -11.69 3.19
C VAL A 118 20.60 -11.50 3.19
N PRO A 119 20.06 -10.47 3.86
CA PRO A 119 18.62 -10.18 3.84
C PRO A 119 18.11 -9.87 2.42
N ASP A 120 16.82 -10.06 2.20
CA ASP A 120 16.18 -9.67 0.94
C ASP A 120 15.71 -8.21 0.95
N GLY A 121 15.59 -7.60 2.12
CA GLY A 121 15.17 -6.22 2.31
C GLY A 121 15.06 -5.84 3.78
N LEU A 122 14.52 -4.66 4.00
CA LEU A 122 14.27 -4.09 5.32
C LEU A 122 12.80 -4.15 5.71
N TRP A 123 12.58 -4.00 7.00
CA TRP A 123 11.28 -3.67 7.55
C TRP A 123 11.47 -2.70 8.72
N SER A 124 10.57 -1.76 8.90
CA SER A 124 10.53 -0.92 10.09
C SER A 124 9.12 -0.45 10.34
N LEU A 125 8.76 -0.29 11.62
CA LEU A 125 7.52 0.37 11.98
C LEU A 125 7.43 1.75 11.33
N LYS A 126 8.57 2.44 11.19
CA LYS A 126 8.64 3.80 10.69
C LYS A 126 9.99 4.07 10.03
N PHE A 127 9.98 4.75 8.89
CA PHE A 127 11.18 5.30 8.25
C PHE A 127 11.17 6.83 8.33
N PHE A 128 12.25 7.38 8.86
CA PHE A 128 12.52 8.82 8.88
C PHE A 128 13.38 9.23 7.68
N GLU A 129 13.42 10.51 7.37
CA GLU A 129 14.31 11.03 6.33
C GLU A 129 15.78 10.70 6.62
N SER A 130 16.18 10.74 7.89
CA SER A 130 17.53 10.34 8.31
C SER A 130 17.86 8.88 7.96
N ASP A 131 16.87 7.99 8.03
CA ASP A 131 17.04 6.59 7.67
C ASP A 131 17.22 6.43 6.15
N LEU A 132 16.41 7.13 5.36
CA LEU A 132 16.52 7.12 3.89
C LEU A 132 17.88 7.62 3.44
N GLN A 133 18.35 8.71 4.03
CA GLN A 133 19.66 9.29 3.74
C GLN A 133 20.82 8.37 4.20
N ALA A 134 20.66 7.71 5.36
CA ALA A 134 21.66 6.78 5.87
C ALA A 134 21.84 5.58 4.91
N ILE A 135 20.74 5.03 4.40
CA ILE A 135 20.76 3.91 3.44
C ILE A 135 21.56 4.30 2.18
N LEU A 136 21.39 5.53 1.68
CA LEU A 136 22.13 5.98 0.50
C LEU A 136 23.62 6.26 0.78
N ARG A 137 24.01 6.63 2.01
CA ARG A 137 25.41 6.84 2.38
C ARG A 137 26.18 5.53 2.52
N LEU A 138 25.50 4.43 2.83
CA LEU A 138 26.15 3.12 2.96
C LEU A 138 26.70 2.63 1.62
N PRO A 139 27.83 1.94 1.59
CA PRO A 139 28.39 1.34 0.37
C PRO A 139 27.37 0.39 -0.29
N ALA A 140 26.96 0.70 -1.52
CA ALA A 140 25.91 -0.04 -2.22
C ALA A 140 26.26 -1.53 -2.43
N GLU A 141 27.52 -1.83 -2.62
CA GLU A 141 28.02 -3.20 -2.83
C GLU A 141 27.82 -4.07 -1.59
N GLU A 142 27.98 -3.48 -0.41
CA GLU A 142 27.93 -4.17 0.88
C GLU A 142 26.50 -4.20 1.46
N PHE A 143 25.73 -3.14 1.20
CA PHE A 143 24.39 -2.92 1.73
C PHE A 143 23.30 -2.88 0.64
N SER A 144 23.51 -3.58 -0.48
CA SER A 144 22.53 -3.66 -1.57
C SER A 144 21.16 -4.16 -1.11
N TRP A 145 21.14 -5.05 -0.15
CA TRP A 145 19.90 -5.59 0.44
C TRP A 145 19.05 -4.52 1.11
N ALA A 146 19.65 -3.51 1.75
CA ALA A 146 18.93 -2.39 2.36
C ALA A 146 18.32 -1.44 1.31
N ARG A 147 18.75 -1.54 0.05
CA ARG A 147 18.23 -0.76 -1.08
C ARG A 147 17.21 -1.51 -1.93
N ASN A 148 16.83 -2.71 -1.53
CA ASN A 148 15.86 -3.49 -2.29
C ASN A 148 14.43 -3.03 -2.00
N LEU A 149 13.83 -3.58 -0.97
CA LEU A 149 12.48 -3.29 -0.55
C LEU A 149 12.46 -2.99 0.95
N ALA A 150 11.66 -2.04 1.32
CA ALA A 150 11.33 -1.82 2.72
C ALA A 150 9.82 -1.93 2.94
N GLY A 151 9.43 -2.84 3.81
CA GLY A 151 8.09 -2.88 4.38
C GLY A 151 7.98 -1.86 5.51
N SER A 152 6.90 -1.11 5.56
CA SER A 152 6.64 -0.17 6.65
C SER A 152 5.22 -0.30 7.16
N CYS A 153 5.10 -0.19 8.47
CA CYS A 153 3.84 -0.01 9.15
C CYS A 153 4.01 1.07 10.21
N TRP A 154 3.19 2.07 10.16
CA TRP A 154 3.08 3.02 11.23
C TRP A 154 1.75 2.85 11.95
N HIS A 155 1.84 2.29 13.15
CA HIS A 155 0.70 2.08 14.03
C HIS A 155 0.88 2.92 15.27
N GLN A 156 0.08 3.96 15.42
CA GLN A 156 -0.06 4.62 16.69
C GLN A 156 -1.54 4.70 17.04
N GLU A 157 -1.88 4.45 18.29
CA GLU A 157 -3.26 4.49 18.77
C GLU A 157 -4.01 5.72 18.24
N GLY A 158 -5.01 5.49 17.41
CA GLY A 158 -5.90 6.51 16.89
C GLY A 158 -5.34 7.44 15.82
N ILE A 159 -4.07 7.35 15.47
CA ILE A 159 -3.47 8.10 14.38
C ILE A 159 -3.00 7.10 13.34
N ASP A 160 -3.52 7.29 12.17
CA ASP A 160 -3.25 6.41 11.12
C ASP A 160 -1.85 6.52 10.57
N ASP A 161 -1.53 5.42 10.01
CA ASP A 161 -0.34 5.05 9.34
C ASP A 161 0.17 6.09 8.35
N SER A 162 1.48 6.23 8.32
CA SER A 162 2.18 7.11 7.42
C SER A 162 1.89 6.83 5.96
N THR A 163 1.48 5.62 5.62
CA THR A 163 1.36 5.21 4.24
C THR A 163 0.08 5.66 3.56
N TRP A 164 -1.04 5.76 4.24
CA TRP A 164 -2.28 6.18 3.58
C TRP A 164 -2.48 7.70 3.51
N LEU A 165 -1.70 8.48 4.23
CA LEU A 165 -1.72 9.95 4.17
C LEU A 165 -0.73 10.54 3.18
N GLY A 166 -0.15 9.75 2.34
CA GLY A 166 0.81 10.19 1.36
C GLY A 166 0.77 9.35 0.10
N CYS A 167 1.50 8.25 0.09
CA CYS A 167 1.58 7.28 -1.01
C CYS A 167 1.06 5.92 -0.57
N PRO A 168 -0.19 5.72 -0.35
CA PRO A 168 -0.63 4.73 0.61
C PRO A 168 -1.00 3.38 0.04
N PHE A 169 -1.15 3.25 -1.24
CA PHE A 169 -1.98 2.15 -1.74
C PHE A 169 -1.27 1.28 -2.75
N ASN A 170 -0.01 1.60 -3.05
CA ASN A 170 0.78 0.81 -3.98
C ASN A 170 2.27 1.00 -3.68
N PRO A 171 3.16 0.10 -4.07
CA PRO A 171 4.59 0.32 -3.91
C PRO A 171 5.03 1.62 -4.60
N TYR A 172 5.98 2.31 -3.99
CA TYR A 172 6.54 3.55 -4.51
C TYR A 172 7.99 3.71 -4.05
N TYR A 173 8.73 4.54 -4.73
CA TYR A 173 10.06 4.96 -4.29
C TYR A 173 9.93 6.24 -3.47
N PRO A 174 10.29 6.23 -2.17
CA PRO A 174 10.10 7.38 -1.30
C PRO A 174 11.10 8.50 -1.62
N ALA A 175 10.66 9.74 -1.49
CA ALA A 175 11.53 10.92 -1.57
C ALA A 175 12.39 11.04 -0.32
N LEU A 176 13.65 11.46 -0.47
CA LEU A 176 14.61 11.56 0.64
C LEU A 176 14.24 12.60 1.70
N TRP A 177 13.42 13.56 1.33
CA TRP A 177 12.96 14.64 2.20
C TRP A 177 11.59 14.35 2.84
N ASN A 178 10.92 13.25 2.42
CA ASN A 178 9.62 12.85 2.92
C ASN A 178 9.30 11.41 2.54
N SER A 179 9.34 10.52 3.53
CA SER A 179 9.08 9.09 3.29
C SER A 179 7.69 8.77 2.75
N LYS A 180 6.72 9.68 2.88
CA LYS A 180 5.34 9.53 2.40
C LYS A 180 5.14 10.02 0.97
N ALA A 181 6.06 10.82 0.46
CA ALA A 181 5.99 11.34 -0.90
C ALA A 181 6.73 10.41 -1.87
N PRO A 182 6.25 10.26 -3.10
CA PRO A 182 7.02 9.59 -4.13
C PRO A 182 8.21 10.43 -4.53
N SER A 183 9.35 9.77 -4.75
CA SER A 183 10.56 10.41 -5.29
C SER A 183 10.28 10.95 -6.68
N PRO A 184 10.61 12.21 -6.99
CA PRO A 184 10.55 12.74 -8.36
C PRO A 184 11.39 11.90 -9.32
N PRO A 185 11.00 11.79 -10.59
CA PRO A 185 11.79 11.10 -11.59
C PRO A 185 13.20 11.66 -11.70
N GLY A 186 14.20 10.78 -11.67
CA GLY A 186 15.61 11.16 -11.77
C GLY A 186 16.32 11.44 -10.44
N GLU A 187 15.61 11.46 -9.33
CA GLU A 187 16.24 11.46 -8.01
C GLU A 187 16.73 10.06 -7.61
N GLU A 188 17.79 9.99 -6.83
CA GLU A 188 18.27 8.73 -6.26
C GLU A 188 17.25 8.19 -5.26
N GLN A 189 16.96 6.90 -5.38
CA GLN A 189 15.92 6.23 -4.61
C GLN A 189 16.56 5.32 -3.57
N PRO A 190 16.17 5.43 -2.27
CA PRO A 190 16.77 4.59 -1.25
C PRO A 190 16.37 3.13 -1.38
N PHE A 191 15.08 2.85 -1.62
CA PHE A 191 14.50 1.52 -1.76
C PHE A 191 13.09 1.60 -2.35
N LEU A 192 12.45 0.46 -2.62
CA LEU A 192 11.02 0.38 -2.90
C LEU A 192 10.25 0.27 -1.58
N MET A 193 9.39 1.24 -1.28
CA MET A 193 8.49 1.18 -0.13
C MET A 193 7.27 0.32 -0.46
N LEU A 194 6.95 -0.61 0.42
CA LEU A 194 5.74 -1.42 0.37
C LEU A 194 4.94 -1.22 1.67
N GLU A 195 3.64 -0.93 1.55
CA GLU A 195 2.74 -1.03 2.68
C GLU A 195 2.72 -2.47 3.19
N TRP A 196 2.87 -2.65 4.49
CA TRP A 196 2.98 -3.99 5.08
C TRP A 196 1.68 -4.80 4.98
N LEU A 197 0.56 -4.14 4.83
CA LEU A 197 -0.74 -4.77 4.62
C LEU A 197 -1.66 -3.89 3.77
N THR A 198 -2.55 -4.50 3.02
CA THR A 198 -3.58 -3.78 2.25
C THR A 198 -4.68 -3.29 3.17
N ARG A 199 -5.09 -2.03 2.98
CA ARG A 199 -6.10 -1.35 3.79
C ARG A 199 -7.33 -1.00 2.97
N ASP A 200 -8.48 -0.96 3.65
CA ASP A 200 -9.69 -0.35 3.10
C ASP A 200 -9.62 1.17 3.24
N ILE A 201 -9.04 1.80 2.23
CA ILE A 201 -8.83 3.25 2.20
C ILE A 201 -10.14 4.02 2.36
N ASN A 202 -11.23 3.52 1.77
CA ASN A 202 -12.50 4.22 1.83
C ASN A 202 -13.10 4.19 3.23
N ALA A 203 -13.05 3.04 3.92
CA ALA A 203 -13.49 2.92 5.31
C ALA A 203 -12.68 3.82 6.25
N ILE A 204 -11.37 3.87 6.08
CA ILE A 204 -10.47 4.73 6.87
C ILE A 204 -10.82 6.20 6.64
N LEU A 205 -11.01 6.64 5.41
CA LEU A 205 -11.40 8.02 5.07
C LEU A 205 -12.75 8.42 5.65
N HIS A 206 -13.62 7.47 5.96
CA HIS A 206 -14.88 7.68 6.64
C HIS A 206 -14.78 7.62 8.18
N GLY A 207 -13.57 7.56 8.72
CA GLY A 207 -13.32 7.55 10.16
C GLY A 207 -13.34 6.16 10.80
N GLY A 208 -13.13 5.10 9.98
CA GLY A 208 -12.94 3.75 10.49
C GLY A 208 -11.61 3.61 11.26
N PHE A 209 -11.54 2.64 12.17
CA PHE A 209 -10.30 2.31 12.83
C PHE A 209 -9.38 1.55 11.86
N PRO A 210 -8.16 2.05 11.56
CA PRO A 210 -7.32 1.53 10.48
C PRO A 210 -7.01 0.05 10.57
N ALA A 211 -6.77 -0.46 11.77
CA ALA A 211 -6.42 -1.86 11.97
C ALA A 211 -7.54 -2.80 11.56
N THR A 212 -8.81 -2.45 11.85
CA THR A 212 -9.97 -3.31 11.55
C THR A 212 -10.39 -3.31 10.09
N PHE A 213 -9.92 -2.33 9.30
CA PHE A 213 -10.21 -2.19 7.88
C PHE A 213 -8.98 -2.49 7.02
N SER A 214 -8.45 -3.69 7.18
CA SER A 214 -7.21 -4.11 6.54
C SER A 214 -7.20 -5.62 6.29
N LEU A 215 -6.19 -6.07 5.53
CA LEU A 215 -5.91 -7.50 5.35
C LEU A 215 -4.99 -8.04 6.46
N ASP A 216 -5.37 -7.78 7.71
CA ASP A 216 -4.82 -8.42 8.89
C ASP A 216 -5.90 -9.31 9.53
N PRO A 217 -5.76 -10.64 9.48
CA PRO A 217 -6.75 -11.55 10.04
C PRO A 217 -6.99 -11.37 11.54
N ALA A 218 -5.97 -10.97 12.27
CA ALA A 218 -6.10 -10.74 13.71
C ALA A 218 -6.91 -9.48 14.01
N ASP A 219 -6.65 -8.41 13.28
CA ASP A 219 -7.26 -7.11 13.54
C ASP A 219 -8.69 -7.03 12.99
N SER A 220 -8.95 -7.57 11.81
CA SER A 220 -10.32 -7.60 11.24
C SER A 220 -11.30 -8.37 12.12
N ASN A 221 -10.82 -9.27 12.95
CA ASN A 221 -11.62 -10.11 13.86
C ASN A 221 -11.61 -9.61 15.33
N ARG A 222 -11.02 -8.47 15.60
CA ARG A 222 -10.94 -7.89 16.95
C ARG A 222 -12.23 -7.17 17.34
N LYS A 223 -13.05 -7.82 18.15
CA LYS A 223 -14.30 -7.25 18.67
C LYS A 223 -14.10 -6.01 19.54
N ASP A 224 -13.03 -5.97 20.32
CA ASP A 224 -12.64 -4.85 21.19
C ASP A 224 -12.24 -3.59 20.41
N ALA A 225 -11.75 -3.76 19.18
CA ALA A 225 -11.36 -2.69 18.28
C ALA A 225 -12.40 -2.43 17.17
N GLY A 226 -13.62 -2.95 17.30
CA GLY A 226 -14.68 -2.77 16.31
C GLY A 226 -14.53 -3.66 15.08
N GLY A 227 -13.87 -4.79 15.19
CA GLY A 227 -13.83 -5.84 14.17
C GLY A 227 -15.17 -6.56 13.99
N PHE A 228 -15.18 -7.53 13.08
CA PHE A 228 -16.41 -8.29 12.74
C PHE A 228 -16.81 -9.25 13.85
N SER A 229 -18.11 -9.53 13.93
CA SER A 229 -18.70 -10.37 14.97
C SER A 229 -18.32 -11.85 14.89
N CYS A 230 -18.03 -12.31 13.69
CA CYS A 230 -17.60 -13.68 13.47
C CYS A 230 -16.56 -13.77 12.35
N GLU A 231 -15.78 -14.83 12.40
CA GLU A 231 -14.69 -15.11 11.45
C GLU A 231 -15.18 -15.24 10.02
N ALA A 232 -16.39 -15.77 9.82
CA ALA A 232 -16.97 -15.89 8.48
C ALA A 232 -17.27 -14.52 7.84
N ASP A 233 -17.71 -13.54 8.62
CA ASP A 233 -17.95 -12.18 8.15
C ASP A 233 -16.61 -11.44 7.93
N ALA A 234 -15.64 -11.60 8.85
CA ALA A 234 -14.32 -11.08 8.68
C ALA A 234 -13.65 -11.61 7.40
N LEU A 235 -13.74 -12.93 7.15
CA LEU A 235 -13.22 -13.52 5.92
C LEU A 235 -13.93 -12.97 4.68
N ARG A 236 -15.26 -12.91 4.66
CA ARG A 236 -16.00 -12.36 3.52
C ARG A 236 -15.60 -10.92 3.20
N TYR A 237 -15.45 -10.10 4.24
CA TYR A 237 -14.95 -8.74 4.09
C TYR A 237 -13.53 -8.71 3.53
N SER A 238 -12.62 -9.52 4.06
CA SER A 238 -11.24 -9.60 3.59
C SER A 238 -11.15 -10.04 2.13
N LEU A 239 -11.97 -11.02 1.70
CA LEU A 239 -12.02 -11.43 0.29
C LEU A 239 -12.54 -10.30 -0.60
N ALA A 240 -13.55 -9.55 -0.16
CA ALA A 240 -14.05 -8.39 -0.90
C ALA A 240 -13.00 -7.28 -1.00
N LEU A 241 -12.21 -7.05 0.05
CA LEU A 241 -11.10 -6.09 0.03
C LEU A 241 -9.96 -6.53 -0.90
N ILE A 242 -9.66 -7.83 -0.93
CA ILE A 242 -8.72 -8.40 -1.93
C ILE A 242 -9.22 -8.12 -3.34
N ASP A 243 -10.48 -8.41 -3.64
CA ASP A 243 -11.07 -8.18 -4.97
C ASP A 243 -11.10 -6.71 -5.34
N GLU A 244 -11.46 -5.83 -4.40
CA GLU A 244 -11.49 -4.39 -4.62
C GLU A 244 -10.09 -3.83 -4.89
N THR A 245 -9.07 -4.32 -4.17
CA THR A 245 -7.68 -3.95 -4.41
C THR A 245 -7.17 -4.50 -5.73
N ALA A 246 -7.42 -5.78 -6.01
CA ALA A 246 -7.00 -6.41 -7.26
C ALA A 246 -7.63 -5.72 -8.49
N ARG A 247 -8.86 -5.24 -8.37
CA ARG A 247 -9.55 -4.49 -9.42
C ARG A 247 -8.81 -3.20 -9.81
N GLN A 248 -8.01 -2.61 -8.91
CA GLN A 248 -7.23 -1.41 -9.20
C GLN A 248 -6.19 -1.61 -10.32
N VAL A 249 -5.88 -2.85 -10.67
CA VAL A 249 -5.03 -3.16 -11.83
C VAL A 249 -5.64 -2.70 -13.16
N ALA A 250 -6.96 -2.45 -13.20
CA ALA A 250 -7.61 -1.83 -14.35
C ALA A 250 -7.12 -0.39 -14.62
N PHE A 251 -6.62 0.29 -13.60
CA PHE A 251 -6.18 1.69 -13.66
C PHE A 251 -4.67 1.84 -13.57
N ASN A 252 -3.98 0.86 -13.02
CA ASN A 252 -2.57 0.92 -12.68
C ASN A 252 -1.77 -0.15 -13.40
N PRO A 253 -0.52 0.13 -13.82
CA PRO A 253 0.30 -0.86 -14.50
C PRO A 253 0.73 -2.02 -13.59
N THR A 254 0.87 -1.75 -12.29
CA THR A 254 1.20 -2.75 -11.26
C THR A 254 0.39 -2.46 -10.01
N VAL A 255 -0.17 -3.50 -9.42
CA VAL A 255 -0.87 -3.47 -8.13
C VAL A 255 -0.34 -4.58 -7.24
N VAL A 256 -0.16 -4.29 -5.97
CA VAL A 256 0.21 -5.28 -4.95
C VAL A 256 -0.92 -5.37 -3.92
N VAL A 257 -1.38 -6.58 -3.69
CA VAL A 257 -2.25 -6.93 -2.55
C VAL A 257 -1.36 -7.61 -1.53
N ASN A 258 -1.25 -7.07 -0.34
CA ASN A 258 -0.42 -7.63 0.71
C ASN A 258 -1.26 -7.98 1.94
N ILE A 259 -1.24 -9.25 2.33
CA ILE A 259 -1.79 -9.72 3.60
C ILE A 259 -0.67 -9.67 4.63
N ASN A 260 -0.97 -9.27 5.84
CA ASN A 260 -0.07 -9.39 6.97
C ASN A 260 -0.71 -10.23 8.07
N GLU A 261 0.09 -11.07 8.72
CA GLU A 261 -0.29 -11.75 9.95
C GLU A 261 0.95 -11.97 10.80
N GLU A 262 0.92 -11.46 12.01
CA GLU A 262 2.02 -11.63 12.94
C GLU A 262 1.96 -13.02 13.63
N ALA A 263 3.09 -13.73 13.63
CA ALA A 263 3.16 -15.05 14.25
C ALA A 263 2.75 -15.06 15.73
N ARG A 264 2.93 -13.93 16.43
CA ARG A 264 2.51 -13.77 17.84
C ARG A 264 0.99 -13.90 18.03
N HIS A 265 0.20 -13.54 17.03
CA HIS A 265 -1.26 -13.62 17.14
C HIS A 265 -1.77 -15.05 17.19
N TYR A 266 -0.98 -16.01 16.75
CA TYR A 266 -1.29 -17.45 16.91
C TYR A 266 -1.17 -17.95 18.34
N GLN A 267 -0.64 -17.14 19.24
CA GLN A 267 -0.52 -17.47 20.67
C GLN A 267 -1.70 -16.94 21.48
N THR A 268 -2.54 -16.08 20.92
CA THR A 268 -3.70 -15.53 21.60
C THR A 268 -4.90 -16.44 21.45
N GLU A 269 -5.57 -16.74 22.56
CA GLU A 269 -6.78 -17.55 22.56
C GLU A 269 -7.91 -16.84 21.79
N GLY A 270 -8.75 -17.60 21.15
CA GLY A 270 -10.06 -17.17 20.69
C GLY A 270 -10.24 -16.87 19.21
N HIS A 271 -9.20 -17.01 18.37
CA HIS A 271 -9.31 -16.72 16.93
C HIS A 271 -8.91 -17.92 16.08
N ASP A 272 -9.78 -18.36 15.17
CA ASP A 272 -9.42 -19.34 14.13
C ASP A 272 -8.74 -18.64 12.94
N LYS A 273 -7.48 -18.26 13.15
CA LYS A 273 -6.65 -17.59 12.13
C LYS A 273 -6.27 -18.52 10.99
N ASP A 274 -6.25 -19.82 11.23
CA ASP A 274 -6.05 -20.81 10.17
C ASP A 274 -7.17 -20.73 9.14
N PHE A 275 -8.42 -20.60 9.61
CA PHE A 275 -9.58 -20.43 8.75
C PHE A 275 -9.45 -19.17 7.90
N MET A 276 -9.05 -18.05 8.49
CA MET A 276 -8.87 -16.78 7.81
C MET A 276 -7.77 -16.86 6.74
N LEU A 277 -6.57 -17.29 7.14
CA LEU A 277 -5.43 -17.40 6.22
C LEU A 277 -5.67 -18.42 5.11
N ASP A 278 -6.23 -19.58 5.44
CA ASP A 278 -6.56 -20.60 4.43
C ASP A 278 -7.55 -20.05 3.40
N GLY A 279 -8.58 -19.33 3.86
CA GLY A 279 -9.54 -18.70 2.99
C GLY A 279 -8.94 -17.65 2.07
N MET A 280 -8.09 -16.75 2.60
CA MET A 280 -7.42 -15.70 1.83
C MET A 280 -6.42 -16.28 0.81
N PHE A 281 -5.59 -17.25 1.21
CA PHE A 281 -4.60 -17.85 0.28
C PHE A 281 -5.28 -18.70 -0.80
N ARG A 282 -6.37 -19.38 -0.47
CA ARG A 282 -7.20 -20.06 -1.47
C ARG A 282 -7.75 -19.07 -2.50
N HIS A 283 -8.19 -17.89 -2.04
CA HIS A 283 -8.66 -16.84 -2.93
C HIS A 283 -7.54 -16.30 -3.82
N PHE A 284 -6.36 -16.06 -3.27
CA PHE A 284 -5.17 -15.69 -4.05
C PHE A 284 -4.85 -16.73 -5.14
N ALA A 285 -4.83 -18.01 -4.78
CA ALA A 285 -4.63 -19.09 -5.74
C ALA A 285 -5.74 -19.11 -6.83
N GLY A 286 -6.99 -18.81 -6.45
CA GLY A 286 -8.09 -18.70 -7.40
C GLY A 286 -7.91 -17.56 -8.41
N ILE A 287 -7.50 -16.37 -7.95
CA ILE A 287 -7.20 -15.21 -8.82
C ILE A 287 -6.03 -15.55 -9.75
N ALA A 288 -4.98 -16.18 -9.23
CA ALA A 288 -3.80 -16.56 -10.00
C ALA A 288 -4.11 -17.63 -11.05
N ALA A 289 -5.03 -18.56 -10.75
CA ALA A 289 -5.46 -19.60 -11.69
C ALA A 289 -6.38 -19.07 -12.79
N SER A 290 -7.07 -17.95 -12.57
CA SER A 290 -8.02 -17.35 -13.51
C SER A 290 -7.80 -15.82 -13.60
N PRO A 291 -6.65 -15.39 -14.16
CA PRO A 291 -6.30 -13.99 -14.21
C PRO A 291 -7.26 -13.18 -15.09
N PRO A 292 -7.53 -11.92 -14.76
CA PRO A 292 -8.27 -11.03 -15.64
C PRO A 292 -7.59 -10.87 -17.01
N PRO A 293 -8.35 -10.67 -18.09
CA PRO A 293 -7.77 -10.46 -19.41
C PRO A 293 -6.72 -9.34 -19.44
N GLY A 294 -5.56 -9.62 -20.02
CA GLY A 294 -4.44 -8.67 -20.14
C GLY A 294 -3.72 -8.34 -18.81
N VAL A 295 -3.90 -9.17 -17.79
CA VAL A 295 -3.25 -9.03 -16.50
C VAL A 295 -2.44 -10.28 -16.19
N ALA A 296 -1.14 -10.10 -15.93
CA ALA A 296 -0.33 -11.13 -15.30
C ALA A 296 -0.60 -11.15 -13.78
N VAL A 297 -0.90 -12.31 -13.22
CA VAL A 297 -1.09 -12.48 -11.78
C VAL A 297 -0.05 -13.42 -11.23
N ARG A 298 0.59 -13.02 -10.12
CA ARG A 298 1.60 -13.86 -9.43
C ARG A 298 1.45 -13.78 -7.92
N GLN A 299 1.54 -14.92 -7.28
CA GLN A 299 1.80 -15.02 -5.85
C GLN A 299 3.31 -14.80 -5.64
N ALA A 300 3.69 -13.85 -4.78
CA ALA A 300 5.05 -13.34 -4.69
C ALA A 300 5.46 -13.03 -3.26
N ALA A 301 6.69 -13.39 -2.89
CA ALA A 301 7.33 -12.82 -1.71
C ALA A 301 7.90 -11.42 -2.00
N CYS A 302 8.23 -10.65 -0.97
CA CYS A 302 8.73 -9.27 -1.10
C CYS A 302 9.93 -9.14 -2.05
N ARG A 303 10.84 -10.12 -2.06
CA ARG A 303 11.96 -10.16 -3.01
C ARG A 303 11.50 -10.11 -4.46
N ASP A 304 10.44 -10.86 -4.79
CA ASP A 304 9.92 -10.92 -6.14
C ASP A 304 9.04 -9.71 -6.46
N VAL A 305 8.32 -9.17 -5.47
CA VAL A 305 7.62 -7.87 -5.59
C VAL A 305 8.62 -6.78 -6.01
N TRP A 306 9.76 -6.68 -5.31
CA TRP A 306 10.80 -5.71 -5.64
C TRP A 306 11.37 -5.89 -7.06
N ARG A 307 11.71 -7.13 -7.41
CA ARG A 307 12.30 -7.44 -8.74
C ARG A 307 11.34 -7.07 -9.87
N GLU A 308 10.10 -7.53 -9.78
CA GLU A 308 9.07 -7.27 -10.80
C GLU A 308 8.75 -5.79 -10.93
N TYR A 309 8.62 -5.09 -9.79
CA TYR A 309 8.33 -3.66 -9.80
C TYR A 309 9.49 -2.86 -10.41
N ARG A 310 10.73 -3.10 -9.99
CA ARG A 310 11.91 -2.41 -10.49
C ARG A 310 12.15 -2.62 -11.98
N LEU A 311 11.89 -3.83 -12.48
CA LEU A 311 12.02 -4.11 -13.91
C LEU A 311 11.03 -3.32 -14.78
N ARG A 312 9.88 -2.97 -14.24
CA ARG A 312 8.82 -2.28 -14.95
C ARG A 312 8.84 -0.77 -14.74
N HIS A 313 9.26 -0.34 -13.56
CA HIS A 313 9.13 1.04 -13.12
C HIS A 313 10.47 1.58 -12.60
N PRO A 314 11.22 2.33 -13.42
CA PRO A 314 12.44 3.02 -12.99
C PRO A 314 12.15 4.21 -12.05
N SER A 315 10.90 4.67 -11.99
CA SER A 315 10.37 5.66 -11.07
C SER A 315 8.94 5.28 -10.67
N THR A 316 8.40 5.88 -9.62
CA THR A 316 7.02 5.65 -9.19
C THR A 316 6.05 6.06 -10.31
N PRO A 317 5.24 5.14 -10.85
CA PRO A 317 4.27 5.46 -11.88
C PRO A 317 3.11 6.29 -11.30
N GLN A 318 2.44 7.02 -12.16
CA GLN A 318 1.17 7.63 -11.79
C GLN A 318 0.19 6.56 -11.31
N THR A 319 -0.40 6.78 -10.14
CA THR A 319 -1.34 5.85 -9.53
C THR A 319 -2.70 6.49 -9.38
N ILE A 320 -3.74 5.76 -9.79
CA ILE A 320 -5.14 6.12 -9.63
C ILE A 320 -5.81 5.00 -8.84
N TRP A 321 -6.50 5.35 -7.76
CA TRP A 321 -7.18 4.39 -6.92
C TRP A 321 -8.63 4.78 -6.72
N LEU A 322 -9.53 3.87 -7.07
CA LEU A 322 -10.96 4.07 -6.97
C LEU A 322 -11.51 3.14 -5.89
N ALA A 323 -11.43 3.59 -4.65
CA ALA A 323 -11.90 2.83 -3.51
C ALA A 323 -13.43 2.88 -3.42
N ARG A 324 -14.06 1.72 -3.42
CA ARG A 324 -15.49 1.55 -3.14
C ARG A 324 -15.71 1.34 -1.67
N ASP A 325 -16.87 1.79 -1.21
CA ASP A 325 -17.35 1.51 0.12
C ASP A 325 -17.81 0.05 0.18
N LEU A 326 -17.08 -0.78 0.90
CA LEU A 326 -17.48 -2.15 1.17
C LEU A 326 -18.54 -2.11 2.27
N ASP A 327 -19.75 -2.63 1.99
CA ASP A 327 -20.87 -2.52 2.92
C ASP A 327 -20.68 -3.42 4.14
N TRP A 328 -20.36 -2.80 5.24
CA TRP A 328 -20.32 -3.40 6.58
C TRP A 328 -21.25 -2.59 7.49
N ARG A 329 -21.87 -3.23 8.47
CA ARG A 329 -22.76 -2.59 9.43
C ARG A 329 -22.25 -2.80 10.84
N GLU A 330 -22.38 -1.74 11.63
CA GLU A 330 -22.31 -1.87 13.08
C GLU A 330 -23.56 -2.63 13.55
N GLY A 331 -23.38 -3.58 14.47
CA GLY A 331 -24.47 -4.26 15.12
C GLY A 331 -25.36 -3.27 15.87
N GLU A 332 -26.59 -3.66 16.13
CA GLU A 332 -27.59 -2.80 16.80
C GLU A 332 -27.28 -2.53 18.28
N LEU A 333 -26.31 -3.23 18.87
CA LEU A 333 -25.93 -3.06 20.27
C LEU A 333 -24.68 -2.21 20.43
N PRO A 334 -24.63 -1.28 21.39
CA PRO A 334 -23.44 -0.48 21.67
C PRO A 334 -22.22 -1.35 21.98
N GLY A 335 -21.15 -1.18 21.22
CA GLY A 335 -19.93 -2.01 21.33
C GLY A 335 -20.00 -3.35 20.62
N ALA A 336 -21.03 -3.57 19.80
CA ALA A 336 -21.27 -4.82 19.13
C ALA A 336 -20.76 -4.82 17.69
N ASP A 337 -20.43 -5.87 17.33
CA ASP A 337 -20.38 -6.73 16.16
C ASP A 337 -20.70 -6.03 14.83
N ARG A 338 -19.67 -5.79 14.04
CA ARG A 338 -19.84 -5.44 12.64
C ARG A 338 -20.21 -6.68 11.84
N SER A 339 -21.17 -6.55 10.96
CA SER A 339 -21.52 -7.58 9.98
C SER A 339 -21.25 -7.08 8.56
N TYR A 340 -20.73 -7.96 7.72
CA TYR A 340 -20.52 -7.65 6.31
C TYR A 340 -21.71 -8.12 5.49
N THR A 341 -22.36 -7.19 4.77
CA THR A 341 -23.57 -7.51 4.00
C THR A 341 -23.28 -7.92 2.55
N GLY A 342 -22.05 -7.69 2.07
CA GLY A 342 -21.66 -8.02 0.70
C GLY A 342 -22.15 -7.03 -0.36
N ARG A 343 -22.67 -5.87 0.04
CA ARG A 343 -23.21 -4.87 -0.88
C ARG A 343 -22.39 -3.59 -0.84
N PRO A 344 -21.74 -3.19 -1.94
CA PRO A 344 -21.10 -1.89 -2.02
C PRO A 344 -22.11 -0.76 -1.83
N ARG A 345 -21.76 0.24 -1.01
CA ARG A 345 -22.63 1.41 -0.78
C ARG A 345 -22.65 2.40 -1.94
N GLY A 346 -21.75 2.24 -2.89
CA GLY A 346 -21.68 3.10 -4.06
C GLY A 346 -20.89 4.40 -3.86
N ASP A 347 -20.49 4.73 -2.65
CA ASP A 347 -19.58 5.85 -2.40
C ASP A 347 -18.18 5.48 -2.88
N LEU A 348 -17.55 6.39 -3.62
CA LEU A 348 -16.22 6.20 -4.16
C LEU A 348 -15.28 7.27 -3.62
N ALA A 349 -14.14 6.84 -3.14
CA ALA A 349 -12.99 7.72 -2.92
C ALA A 349 -12.04 7.60 -4.12
N LEU A 350 -11.71 8.72 -4.71
CA LEU A 350 -10.68 8.83 -5.73
C LEU A 350 -9.38 9.26 -5.08
N LEU A 351 -8.35 8.43 -5.23
CA LEU A 351 -7.00 8.74 -4.81
C LEU A 351 -6.12 8.82 -6.05
N PHE A 352 -5.24 9.79 -6.05
CA PHE A 352 -4.34 10.04 -7.18
C PHE A 352 -2.95 10.35 -6.65
N GLN A 353 -1.94 9.91 -7.37
CA GLN A 353 -0.55 10.18 -7.07
C GLN A 353 0.25 10.31 -8.35
N ASP A 354 1.04 11.36 -8.44
CA ASP A 354 1.99 11.58 -9.53
C ASP A 354 3.31 12.12 -9.00
N ALA A 355 4.36 11.31 -9.13
CA ALA A 355 5.69 11.66 -8.65
C ALA A 355 6.31 12.84 -9.43
N SER A 356 6.00 13.00 -10.73
CA SER A 356 6.54 14.06 -11.55
C SER A 356 5.93 15.43 -11.22
N LEU A 357 4.68 15.43 -10.81
CA LEU A 357 3.94 16.63 -10.43
C LEU A 357 4.04 16.95 -8.94
N GLN A 358 4.63 16.06 -8.14
CA GLN A 358 4.61 16.12 -6.67
C GLN A 358 3.20 16.37 -6.12
N ALA A 359 2.21 15.85 -6.83
CA ALA A 359 0.81 15.93 -6.47
C ALA A 359 0.36 14.58 -5.91
N GLY A 360 -0.43 14.62 -4.87
CA GLY A 360 -0.84 13.42 -4.19
C GLY A 360 -2.33 13.39 -3.91
N PHE A 361 -2.69 12.68 -3.04
CA PHE A 361 -3.89 12.21 -2.44
C PHE A 361 -5.14 13.10 -2.58
N LEU A 362 -6.23 12.50 -3.03
CA LEU A 362 -7.51 13.17 -3.21
C LEU A 362 -8.63 12.39 -2.58
N ARG A 363 -9.53 13.12 -1.98
CA ARG A 363 -10.81 12.61 -1.51
C ARG A 363 -11.92 13.23 -2.34
N SER A 364 -12.72 12.41 -3.00
CA SER A 364 -13.87 12.89 -3.76
C SER A 364 -15.03 11.90 -3.64
N ARG A 365 -16.23 12.45 -3.44
CA ARG A 365 -17.51 11.73 -3.51
C ARG A 365 -18.29 12.04 -4.79
N GLY A 366 -17.70 12.80 -5.70
CA GLY A 366 -18.34 13.23 -6.93
C GLY A 366 -17.33 13.39 -8.06
N PRO A 367 -17.73 13.97 -9.19
CA PRO A 367 -16.84 14.18 -10.32
C PRO A 367 -15.71 15.18 -10.01
N LEU A 368 -15.94 16.10 -9.09
CA LEU A 368 -14.96 17.10 -8.67
C LEU A 368 -14.45 16.78 -7.25
N PRO A 369 -13.15 16.86 -7.01
CA PRO A 369 -12.56 16.62 -5.70
C PRO A 369 -12.91 17.74 -4.72
N ALA A 370 -12.96 17.39 -3.44
CA ALA A 370 -13.18 18.33 -2.33
C ALA A 370 -11.88 18.69 -1.59
N GLU A 371 -10.91 17.81 -1.60
CA GLU A 371 -9.67 17.95 -0.83
C GLU A 371 -8.47 17.46 -1.65
N LEU A 372 -7.34 18.18 -1.56
CA LEU A 372 -6.06 17.83 -2.17
C LEU A 372 -4.98 17.79 -1.09
N PHE A 373 -4.21 16.73 -1.05
CA PHE A 373 -2.97 16.65 -0.31
C PHE A 373 -1.81 16.99 -1.25
N ASP A 374 -1.09 18.05 -0.92
CA ASP A 374 0.05 18.53 -1.68
C ASP A 374 1.33 18.20 -0.91
N TYR A 375 2.13 17.31 -1.43
CA TYR A 375 3.39 16.88 -0.82
C TYR A 375 4.43 18.00 -0.72
N THR A 376 4.31 19.05 -1.54
CA THR A 376 5.28 20.15 -1.59
C THR A 376 5.10 21.16 -0.47
N THR A 377 3.97 21.12 0.24
CA THR A 377 3.62 22.15 1.25
C THR A 377 4.03 21.81 2.68
N ARG A 378 4.87 20.83 2.85
CA ARG A 378 5.42 20.51 4.16
C ARG A 378 6.18 21.69 4.76
N ALA A 379 5.84 22.04 6.02
CA ALA A 379 6.59 23.06 6.74
C ALA A 379 8.03 22.58 7.03
N PRO A 380 9.04 23.46 6.93
CA PRO A 380 10.40 23.10 7.33
C PRO A 380 10.42 22.58 8.76
N GLY A 381 11.06 21.43 8.99
CA GLY A 381 11.18 20.80 10.31
C GLY A 381 9.96 19.97 10.74
N GLN A 382 8.92 19.91 9.95
CA GLN A 382 7.79 19.00 10.20
C GLN A 382 8.24 17.55 10.01
N ASP A 383 7.97 16.69 10.99
CA ASP A 383 8.25 15.25 10.88
C ASP A 383 7.46 14.64 9.71
N SER A 384 8.12 13.82 8.88
CA SER A 384 7.47 13.09 7.78
C SER A 384 6.31 12.21 8.23
N ASN A 385 6.24 11.93 9.51
CA ASN A 385 5.21 11.07 10.09
C ASN A 385 4.00 11.84 10.60
N GLU A 386 4.04 13.17 10.57
CA GLU A 386 2.84 13.95 10.83
C GLU A 386 1.92 13.93 9.60
N PRO A 387 0.59 13.79 9.80
CA PRO A 387 -0.36 13.89 8.71
C PRO A 387 -0.20 15.22 7.97
N TYR A 388 -0.19 15.20 6.66
CA TYR A 388 -0.31 16.43 5.89
C TYR A 388 -1.70 17.00 6.11
N PRO A 389 -1.83 18.29 6.50
CA PRO A 389 -3.13 18.89 6.54
C PRO A 389 -3.71 18.88 5.11
N PRO A 390 -4.91 18.33 4.91
CA PRO A 390 -5.56 18.40 3.61
C PRO A 390 -5.83 19.86 3.28
N LYS A 391 -5.42 20.29 2.09
CA LYS A 391 -5.91 21.55 1.54
C LYS A 391 -7.32 21.36 1.05
N ARG A 392 -8.26 22.12 1.57
CA ARG A 392 -9.57 22.22 0.93
C ARG A 392 -9.40 22.92 -0.41
N LEU A 393 -9.89 22.31 -1.45
CA LEU A 393 -9.99 22.96 -2.73
C LEU A 393 -10.99 24.11 -2.63
N PRO A 394 -10.78 25.21 -3.35
CA PRO A 394 -11.78 26.26 -3.46
C PRO A 394 -13.07 25.69 -4.05
N PRO A 395 -14.22 26.32 -3.82
CA PRO A 395 -15.47 25.84 -4.39
C PRO A 395 -15.38 25.68 -5.91
N LEU A 396 -15.55 24.45 -6.36
CA LEU A 396 -15.53 24.06 -7.76
C LEU A 396 -16.95 23.78 -8.25
N GLN A 397 -17.29 24.25 -9.45
CA GLN A 397 -18.59 24.03 -10.05
C GLN A 397 -18.45 23.52 -11.48
N LEU A 398 -18.99 22.36 -11.76
CA LEU A 398 -19.15 21.86 -13.12
C LEU A 398 -20.31 22.64 -13.80
N ARG A 399 -19.99 23.61 -14.65
CA ARG A 399 -20.96 24.48 -15.31
C ARG A 399 -21.60 23.84 -16.54
N ALA A 400 -20.79 23.11 -17.30
CA ALA A 400 -21.25 22.39 -18.48
C ALA A 400 -20.42 21.13 -18.68
N ARG A 401 -21.08 20.09 -19.17
CA ARG A 401 -20.46 18.84 -19.59
C ARG A 401 -21.17 18.37 -20.86
N GLU A 402 -20.43 18.25 -21.92
CA GLU A 402 -20.90 17.69 -23.18
C GLU A 402 -20.10 16.44 -23.48
N MET A 403 -20.78 15.36 -23.84
CA MET A 403 -20.15 14.11 -24.26
C MET A 403 -20.83 13.62 -25.53
N ASP A 404 -20.05 13.35 -26.55
CA ASP A 404 -20.50 12.73 -27.79
C ASP A 404 -19.68 11.47 -28.05
N ALA A 405 -20.35 10.37 -28.37
CA ALA A 405 -19.73 9.09 -28.68
C ALA A 405 -20.26 8.62 -30.04
N SER A 406 -19.74 9.18 -31.10
CA SER A 406 -20.14 8.86 -32.46
C SER A 406 -18.96 8.43 -33.33
N ARG A 407 -19.21 7.60 -34.32
CA ARG A 407 -18.24 7.21 -35.38
C ARG A 407 -16.89 6.65 -34.88
N GLY A 408 -16.89 5.95 -33.74
CA GLY A 408 -15.66 5.38 -33.17
C GLY A 408 -14.79 6.37 -32.38
N GLU A 409 -15.27 7.58 -32.21
CA GLU A 409 -14.62 8.61 -31.37
C GLU A 409 -15.49 8.97 -30.16
N ILE A 410 -14.84 9.40 -29.09
CA ILE A 410 -15.50 9.95 -27.91
C ILE A 410 -14.94 11.36 -27.72
N SER A 411 -15.81 12.35 -27.70
CA SER A 411 -15.47 13.74 -27.42
C SER A 411 -16.09 14.16 -26.11
N VAL A 412 -15.28 14.77 -25.24
CA VAL A 412 -15.74 15.32 -23.96
C VAL A 412 -15.31 16.78 -23.86
N ARG A 413 -16.25 17.63 -23.49
CA ARG A 413 -16.01 19.03 -23.17
C ARG A 413 -16.50 19.32 -21.78
N LEU A 414 -15.64 19.91 -20.95
CA LEU A 414 -15.94 20.32 -19.60
C LEU A 414 -15.76 21.83 -19.45
N ASN A 415 -16.66 22.45 -18.71
CA ASN A 415 -16.51 23.82 -18.25
C ASN A 415 -16.60 23.81 -16.72
N VAL A 416 -15.45 24.08 -16.07
CA VAL A 416 -15.33 24.09 -14.62
C VAL A 416 -15.06 25.52 -14.16
N HIS A 417 -15.84 26.01 -13.21
CA HIS A 417 -15.60 27.27 -12.55
C HIS A 417 -14.96 27.04 -11.19
N ALA A 418 -13.84 27.70 -10.93
CA ALA A 418 -13.14 27.71 -9.65
C ALA A 418 -13.23 29.11 -9.03
N ALA A 419 -13.58 29.19 -7.75
CA ALA A 419 -13.67 30.48 -7.04
C ALA A 419 -12.28 31.14 -6.89
N GLU A 420 -11.24 30.33 -6.79
CA GLU A 420 -9.83 30.72 -6.65
C GLU A 420 -8.96 29.76 -7.47
N ASP A 421 -7.66 30.03 -7.54
CA ASP A 421 -6.71 29.10 -8.15
C ASP A 421 -6.69 27.77 -7.40
N ALA A 422 -7.11 26.71 -8.06
CA ALA A 422 -7.17 25.36 -7.49
C ALA A 422 -5.94 24.50 -7.85
N GLY A 423 -5.16 24.93 -8.85
CA GLY A 423 -4.02 24.14 -9.32
C GLY A 423 -4.45 22.84 -9.98
N LEU A 424 -3.73 21.75 -9.69
CA LEU A 424 -4.03 20.43 -10.24
C LEU A 424 -5.27 19.83 -9.56
N CYS A 425 -6.19 19.36 -10.39
CA CYS A 425 -7.51 18.88 -9.96
C CYS A 425 -7.89 17.66 -10.78
N PRO A 426 -7.94 16.45 -10.22
CA PRO A 426 -8.49 15.30 -10.93
C PRO A 426 -9.99 15.34 -10.95
N VAL A 427 -10.52 14.88 -12.07
CA VAL A 427 -11.95 14.72 -12.32
C VAL A 427 -12.19 13.30 -12.82
N MET A 428 -13.20 12.65 -12.29
CA MET A 428 -13.62 11.34 -12.78
C MET A 428 -15.01 11.40 -13.36
N LEU A 429 -15.12 11.11 -14.64
CA LEU A 429 -16.40 10.98 -15.33
C LEU A 429 -16.80 9.51 -15.38
N TRP A 430 -17.55 9.07 -14.38
CA TRP A 430 -17.97 7.68 -14.16
C TRP A 430 -18.87 7.12 -15.25
N ASP A 431 -19.65 8.00 -15.88
CA ASP A 431 -20.61 7.67 -16.91
C ASP A 431 -20.06 7.93 -18.33
N ALA A 432 -18.78 8.24 -18.47
CA ALA A 432 -18.17 8.36 -19.79
C ALA A 432 -18.19 7.00 -20.51
N PRO A 433 -18.62 6.94 -21.77
CA PRO A 433 -18.81 5.70 -22.52
C PRO A 433 -17.48 5.14 -23.04
N VAL A 434 -16.47 5.09 -22.17
CA VAL A 434 -15.12 4.56 -22.45
C VAL A 434 -15.02 3.09 -22.01
N ARG A 435 -14.12 2.34 -22.63
CA ARG A 435 -13.84 0.92 -22.31
C ARG A 435 -12.50 0.70 -21.65
N GLY A 436 -11.60 1.70 -21.72
CA GLY A 436 -10.27 1.67 -21.13
C GLY A 436 -9.14 1.35 -22.13
N ASP A 437 -9.46 1.10 -23.38
CA ASP A 437 -8.52 0.82 -24.47
C ASP A 437 -8.48 1.92 -25.54
N GLU A 438 -9.23 3.01 -25.33
CA GLU A 438 -9.25 4.15 -26.22
C GLU A 438 -7.91 4.89 -26.24
N GLU A 439 -7.52 5.36 -27.42
CA GLU A 439 -6.36 6.21 -27.64
C GLU A 439 -6.72 7.68 -27.48
N LEU A 440 -5.91 8.43 -26.72
CA LEU A 440 -6.02 9.89 -26.62
C LEU A 440 -5.53 10.54 -27.92
N ILE A 441 -6.43 11.23 -28.63
CA ILE A 441 -6.12 11.93 -29.88
C ILE A 441 -5.83 13.39 -29.62
N GLU A 442 -6.59 14.02 -28.72
CA GLU A 442 -6.54 15.46 -28.51
C GLU A 442 -6.82 15.81 -27.04
N ALA A 443 -6.02 16.74 -26.52
CA ALA A 443 -6.16 17.28 -25.18
C ALA A 443 -5.93 18.80 -25.24
N GLU A 444 -6.93 19.60 -24.88
CA GLU A 444 -6.89 21.05 -24.95
C GLU A 444 -7.38 21.73 -23.68
N GLY A 445 -7.07 23.05 -23.60
CA GLY A 445 -7.49 23.91 -22.51
C GLY A 445 -6.73 23.65 -21.20
N CYS A 446 -7.44 23.55 -20.11
CA CYS A 446 -6.83 23.29 -18.79
C CYS A 446 -6.48 21.81 -18.55
N LEU A 447 -6.66 20.94 -19.53
CA LEU A 447 -6.37 19.50 -19.40
C LEU A 447 -4.87 19.21 -19.41
N GLN A 448 -4.38 18.51 -18.39
CA GLN A 448 -3.00 18.04 -18.29
C GLN A 448 -2.86 16.60 -18.79
N THR A 449 -3.79 15.75 -18.46
CA THR A 449 -3.83 14.36 -18.91
C THR A 449 -5.24 13.80 -18.89
N ALA A 450 -5.48 12.78 -19.72
CA ALA A 450 -6.71 12.01 -19.74
C ALA A 450 -6.38 10.52 -19.81
N ARG A 451 -7.11 9.71 -19.03
CA ARG A 451 -6.97 8.25 -19.02
C ARG A 451 -8.32 7.58 -19.09
N PRO A 452 -8.64 6.92 -20.18
CA PRO A 452 -9.81 6.06 -20.23
C PRO A 452 -9.58 4.81 -19.36
N SER A 453 -10.64 4.34 -18.76
CA SER A 453 -10.63 3.12 -17.96
C SER A 453 -12.00 2.44 -18.00
N PRO A 454 -12.12 1.16 -17.67
CA PRO A 454 -13.41 0.48 -17.62
C PRO A 454 -14.42 1.09 -16.63
N ALA A 455 -13.95 1.91 -15.67
CA ALA A 455 -14.82 2.59 -14.71
C ALA A 455 -15.23 4.01 -15.13
N GLY A 456 -14.67 4.53 -16.21
CA GLY A 456 -14.94 5.89 -16.70
C GLY A 456 -13.67 6.59 -17.18
N LEU A 457 -13.79 7.89 -17.41
CA LEU A 457 -12.71 8.72 -17.91
C LEU A 457 -12.12 9.57 -16.80
N PHE A 458 -10.86 9.30 -16.47
CA PHE A 458 -10.07 10.14 -15.58
C PHE A 458 -9.46 11.31 -16.35
N LEU A 459 -9.58 12.51 -15.78
CA LEU A 459 -9.00 13.75 -16.29
C LEU A 459 -8.23 14.44 -15.17
N LEU A 460 -7.03 14.93 -15.46
CA LEU A 460 -6.28 15.82 -14.59
C LEU A 460 -6.31 17.22 -15.20
N LEU A 461 -6.89 18.17 -14.47
CA LEU A 461 -7.06 19.56 -14.90
C LEU A 461 -6.15 20.48 -14.10
N HIS A 462 -5.65 21.54 -14.73
CA HIS A 462 -4.99 22.64 -14.03
C HIS A 462 -5.93 23.84 -14.02
N LEU A 463 -6.61 24.07 -12.89
CA LEU A 463 -7.67 25.07 -12.76
C LEU A 463 -7.13 26.36 -12.15
N ARG A 464 -7.46 27.47 -12.83
CA ARG A 464 -7.25 28.83 -12.35
C ARG A 464 -8.57 29.44 -11.89
N ALA A 465 -8.51 30.54 -11.15
CA ALA A 465 -9.70 31.29 -10.78
C ALA A 465 -10.53 31.69 -12.01
N GLY A 466 -11.84 31.52 -11.90
CA GLY A 466 -12.78 31.79 -12.98
C GLY A 466 -13.18 30.55 -13.79
N ALA A 467 -13.53 30.78 -15.05
CA ALA A 467 -13.96 29.72 -15.95
C ALA A 467 -12.77 29.01 -16.61
N ASN A 468 -12.79 27.68 -16.55
CA ASN A 468 -11.80 26.80 -17.14
C ASN A 468 -12.49 25.86 -18.13
N GLU A 469 -11.94 25.68 -19.29
CA GLU A 469 -12.42 24.77 -20.30
C GLU A 469 -11.40 23.66 -20.54
N ALA A 470 -11.87 22.42 -20.60
CA ALA A 470 -11.10 21.27 -21.00
C ALA A 470 -11.80 20.52 -22.13
N ARG A 471 -11.05 20.09 -23.13
CA ARG A 471 -11.54 19.22 -24.20
C ARG A 471 -10.64 18.01 -24.33
N VAL A 472 -11.27 16.86 -24.55
CA VAL A 472 -10.60 15.62 -24.84
C VAL A 472 -11.30 14.89 -25.97
N ARG A 473 -10.48 14.29 -26.86
CA ARG A 473 -10.98 13.37 -27.88
C ARG A 473 -10.22 12.06 -27.79
N LEU A 474 -10.98 11.00 -27.79
CA LEU A 474 -10.47 9.64 -27.71
C LEU A 474 -10.94 8.86 -28.95
N ARG A 475 -10.09 7.96 -29.45
CA ARG A 475 -10.43 7.04 -30.52
C ARG A 475 -10.59 5.63 -29.97
N ARG A 476 -11.67 4.97 -30.36
CA ARG A 476 -11.83 3.54 -30.11
C ARG A 476 -10.94 2.73 -31.00
N PRO A 477 -10.25 1.71 -30.49
CA PRO A 477 -9.59 0.74 -31.36
C PRO A 477 -10.62 0.09 -32.27
N GLY A 478 -10.26 -0.08 -33.53
CA GLY A 478 -11.13 -0.62 -34.57
C GLY A 478 -11.46 -2.10 -34.38
#